data_c3b8dc14af8d6be7f2bc29abf912466b
#
_entry.id   c3b8dc14af8d6be7f2bc29abf912466b
#
_cell.length_a   1.000
_cell.length_b   1.000
_cell.length_c   1.000
_cell.angle_alpha   90.00
_cell.angle_beta   90.00
_cell.angle_gamma   90.00
#
_symmetry.space_group_name_H-M   'P 1'
#
loop_
_entity.id
_entity.type
_entity.pdbx_description
1 polymer ?
#
loop_
_entity_poly.entity_id
_entity_poly.type
_entity_poly.pdbx_seq_one_letter_code
_entity_poly.pdbx_strand_id
1 'polypeptide(L)'
;MPYLDQVLREVLRLYPPVPVNTRTAHKTTILPTGGGKDGTKPFMVREGENVAFCVYAMHRREDLYGPDAGQFRPERWDEDLLLFQNERTATWGYLPFNGGPRACLGQDFGFVEAAYTVVRILQKYPIVKPDMYKGDIQGRKWLGWSSHQPEGIEMVTEERQKMTIVLSLGDGCRVTLGR
;
A
#
# COMPACT_ATOMS: atom_id res chain seq x y z
N MET A 1 8.19 -17.23 5.40
CA MET A 1 9.22 -16.36 6.06
C MET A 1 8.48 -15.17 6.63
N PRO A 2 8.29 -15.10 7.95
CA PRO A 2 7.39 -14.08 8.55
C PRO A 2 7.76 -12.64 8.17
N TYR A 3 9.01 -12.26 8.32
CA TYR A 3 9.45 -10.88 8.01
C TYR A 3 9.28 -10.50 6.51
N LEU A 4 9.51 -11.43 5.59
CA LEU A 4 9.26 -11.17 4.16
C LEU A 4 7.78 -10.92 3.88
N ASP A 5 6.89 -11.65 4.57
CA ASP A 5 5.44 -11.43 4.48
C ASP A 5 5.07 -10.00 4.94
N GLN A 6 5.63 -9.57 6.06
CA GLN A 6 5.44 -8.21 6.59
C GLN A 6 5.94 -7.14 5.61
N VAL A 7 7.14 -7.35 5.05
CA VAL A 7 7.70 -6.43 4.03
C VAL A 7 6.79 -6.30 2.82
N LEU A 8 6.30 -7.43 2.28
CA LEU A 8 5.41 -7.41 1.11
C LEU A 8 4.06 -6.77 1.44
N ARG A 9 3.50 -7.04 2.62
CA ARG A 9 2.26 -6.37 3.07
C ARG A 9 2.45 -4.87 3.21
N GLU A 10 3.58 -4.43 3.75
CA GLU A 10 3.87 -3.01 3.94
C GLU A 10 4.10 -2.30 2.60
N VAL A 11 4.79 -2.93 1.66
CA VAL A 11 4.91 -2.40 0.29
C VAL A 11 3.53 -2.24 -0.35
N LEU A 12 2.68 -3.28 -0.28
CA LEU A 12 1.32 -3.23 -0.84
C LEU A 12 0.41 -2.23 -0.12
N ARG A 13 0.64 -1.98 1.16
CA ARG A 13 -0.07 -0.95 1.90
C ARG A 13 0.28 0.45 1.39
N LEU A 14 1.56 0.76 1.33
CA LEU A 14 2.02 2.09 0.89
C LEU A 14 1.89 2.30 -0.62
N TYR A 15 2.09 1.24 -1.40
CA TYR A 15 2.09 1.31 -2.87
C TYR A 15 1.13 0.28 -3.48
N PRO A 16 -0.18 0.40 -3.21
CA PRO A 16 -1.15 -0.50 -3.81
C PRO A 16 -1.12 -0.34 -5.33
N PRO A 17 -0.93 -1.42 -6.11
CA PRO A 17 -0.84 -1.33 -7.58
C PRO A 17 -2.07 -0.66 -8.22
N VAL A 18 -3.25 -0.87 -7.62
CA VAL A 18 -4.50 -0.22 -8.04
C VAL A 18 -4.95 0.75 -6.94
N PRO A 19 -4.51 2.02 -6.98
CA PRO A 19 -4.71 2.97 -5.88
C PRO A 19 -6.15 3.46 -5.76
N VAL A 20 -6.92 3.44 -6.84
CA VAL A 20 -8.33 3.85 -6.87
C VAL A 20 -9.14 2.79 -7.60
N ASN A 21 -10.23 2.39 -7.00
CA ASN A 21 -11.20 1.45 -7.57
C ASN A 21 -12.57 2.10 -7.68
N THR A 22 -13.39 1.61 -8.61
CA THR A 22 -14.75 2.10 -8.81
C THR A 22 -15.76 0.95 -8.87
N ARG A 23 -17.00 1.27 -8.54
CA ARG A 23 -18.16 0.39 -8.72
C ARG A 23 -19.30 1.20 -9.31
N THR A 24 -19.96 0.65 -10.31
CA THR A 24 -21.18 1.25 -10.89
C THR A 24 -22.41 0.65 -10.21
N ALA A 25 -23.32 1.50 -9.80
CA ALA A 25 -24.57 1.06 -9.20
C ALA A 25 -25.48 0.43 -10.25
N HIS A 26 -25.86 -0.83 -10.07
CA HIS A 26 -26.79 -1.54 -10.95
C HIS A 26 -28.25 -1.15 -10.72
N LYS A 27 -28.54 -0.50 -9.61
CA LYS A 27 -29.86 0.04 -9.23
C LYS A 27 -29.67 1.19 -8.25
N THR A 28 -30.62 2.10 -8.21
CA THR A 28 -30.64 3.14 -7.18
C THR A 28 -30.64 2.49 -5.79
N THR A 29 -29.71 2.88 -4.95
CA THR A 29 -29.54 2.35 -3.59
C THR A 29 -29.17 3.45 -2.61
N ILE A 30 -29.23 3.12 -1.32
CA ILE A 30 -28.86 4.04 -0.24
C ILE A 30 -27.68 3.43 0.51
N LEU A 31 -26.57 4.15 0.55
CA LEU A 31 -25.48 3.86 1.46
C LEU A 31 -25.85 4.37 2.85
N PRO A 32 -25.58 3.61 3.91
CA PRO A 32 -26.01 3.98 5.26
C PRO A 32 -25.32 5.24 5.82
N THR A 33 -24.15 5.56 5.28
CA THR A 33 -23.31 6.70 5.66
C THR A 33 -22.67 7.31 4.41
N GLY A 34 -22.09 8.50 4.53
CA GLY A 34 -21.42 9.24 3.46
C GLY A 34 -22.11 10.54 3.09
N GLY A 35 -23.37 10.76 3.53
CA GLY A 35 -24.11 11.99 3.33
C GLY A 35 -24.02 12.96 4.51
N GLY A 36 -24.51 14.18 4.30
CA GLY A 36 -24.42 15.27 5.27
C GLY A 36 -23.04 15.92 5.31
N LYS A 37 -22.90 17.01 6.08
CA LYS A 37 -21.63 17.73 6.20
C LYS A 37 -20.55 16.92 6.93
N ASP A 38 -20.95 16.03 7.79
CA ASP A 38 -20.12 15.19 8.66
C ASP A 38 -19.94 13.75 8.14
N GLY A 39 -20.55 13.42 6.97
CA GLY A 39 -20.48 12.08 6.39
C GLY A 39 -21.25 11.00 7.15
N THR A 40 -22.06 11.36 8.16
CA THR A 40 -22.75 10.38 9.01
C THR A 40 -24.14 9.98 8.51
N LYS A 41 -24.72 10.79 7.61
CA LYS A 41 -26.08 10.58 7.10
C LYS A 41 -26.11 9.60 5.93
N PRO A 42 -27.25 8.96 5.67
CA PRO A 42 -27.42 8.14 4.48
C PRO A 42 -27.16 8.95 3.20
N PHE A 43 -26.62 8.26 2.19
CA PHE A 43 -26.30 8.84 0.90
C PHE A 43 -26.92 8.00 -0.22
N MET A 44 -27.69 8.65 -1.10
CA MET A 44 -28.32 7.99 -2.24
C MET A 44 -27.36 7.93 -3.42
N VAL A 45 -27.20 6.73 -3.99
CA VAL A 45 -26.49 6.48 -5.24
C VAL A 45 -27.52 6.03 -6.27
N ARG A 46 -27.60 6.74 -7.39
CA ARG A 46 -28.55 6.41 -8.47
C ARG A 46 -27.99 5.30 -9.35
N GLU A 47 -28.89 4.58 -10.01
CA GLU A 47 -28.52 3.62 -11.03
C GLU A 47 -27.62 4.28 -12.09
N GLY A 48 -26.55 3.60 -12.47
CA GLY A 48 -25.53 4.08 -13.41
C GLY A 48 -24.46 5.00 -12.83
N GLU A 49 -24.64 5.51 -11.59
CA GLU A 49 -23.60 6.31 -10.92
C GLU A 49 -22.42 5.45 -10.48
N ASN A 50 -21.22 6.02 -10.56
CA ASN A 50 -19.99 5.40 -10.12
C ASN A 50 -19.62 5.85 -8.71
N VAL A 51 -19.32 4.87 -7.85
CA VAL A 51 -18.75 5.10 -6.53
C VAL A 51 -17.28 4.71 -6.59
N ALA A 52 -16.40 5.68 -6.37
CA ALA A 52 -14.95 5.45 -6.28
C ALA A 52 -14.50 5.35 -4.83
N PHE A 53 -13.50 4.51 -4.59
CA PHE A 53 -12.80 4.45 -3.31
C PHE A 53 -11.29 4.40 -3.51
N CYS A 54 -10.58 5.18 -2.70
CA CYS A 54 -9.14 5.35 -2.81
C CYS A 54 -8.42 4.46 -1.80
N VAL A 55 -7.94 3.31 -2.27
CA VAL A 55 -7.16 2.35 -1.47
C VAL A 55 -5.87 3.00 -0.96
N TYR A 56 -5.21 3.79 -1.80
CA TYR A 56 -3.99 4.52 -1.45
C TYR A 56 -4.18 5.44 -0.23
N ALA A 57 -5.27 6.20 -0.20
CA ALA A 57 -5.58 7.08 0.93
C ALA A 57 -6.01 6.28 2.17
N MET A 58 -6.83 5.23 1.97
CA MET A 58 -7.31 4.38 3.05
C MET A 58 -6.16 3.69 3.79
N HIS A 59 -5.16 3.18 3.07
CA HIS A 59 -4.00 2.52 3.64
C HIS A 59 -3.04 3.45 4.39
N ARG A 60 -3.28 4.77 4.36
CA ARG A 60 -2.51 5.80 5.07
C ARG A 60 -3.27 6.48 6.19
N ARG A 61 -4.41 5.92 6.57
CA ARG A 61 -5.23 6.46 7.65
C ARG A 61 -4.57 6.18 9.00
N GLU A 62 -4.32 7.24 9.76
CA GLU A 62 -3.73 7.16 11.10
C GLU A 62 -4.65 6.47 12.11
N ASP A 63 -5.96 6.58 11.93
CA ASP A 63 -6.95 5.89 12.76
C ASP A 63 -7.01 4.37 12.53
N LEU A 64 -6.32 3.85 11.52
CA LEU A 64 -6.17 2.41 11.24
C LEU A 64 -4.76 1.90 11.50
N TYR A 65 -3.75 2.69 11.17
CA TYR A 65 -2.35 2.27 11.13
C TYR A 65 -1.44 3.01 12.10
N GLY A 66 -2.00 3.94 12.89
CA GLY A 66 -1.24 4.75 13.84
C GLY A 66 -0.65 6.03 13.23
N PRO A 67 -0.02 6.88 14.07
CA PRO A 67 0.50 8.18 13.67
C PRO A 67 1.65 8.09 12.65
N ASP A 68 2.28 6.94 12.55
CA ASP A 68 3.34 6.62 11.58
C ASP A 68 2.81 5.92 10.31
N ALA A 69 1.52 6.08 10.00
CA ALA A 69 0.88 5.45 8.84
C ALA A 69 1.54 5.80 7.49
N GLY A 70 2.25 6.92 7.40
CA GLY A 70 3.03 7.31 6.22
C GLY A 70 4.39 6.61 6.08
N GLN A 71 4.89 5.97 7.13
CA GLN A 71 6.22 5.39 7.20
C GLN A 71 6.23 3.92 6.77
N PHE A 72 7.33 3.49 6.16
CA PHE A 72 7.56 2.09 5.83
C PHE A 72 8.08 1.35 7.07
N ARG A 73 7.23 0.58 7.72
CA ARG A 73 7.55 -0.15 8.95
C ARG A 73 6.90 -1.54 8.91
N PRO A 74 7.60 -2.55 8.36
CA PRO A 74 7.09 -3.91 8.26
C PRO A 74 6.68 -4.53 9.59
N GLU A 75 7.36 -4.16 10.67
CA GLU A 75 7.13 -4.68 12.02
C GLU A 75 5.74 -4.37 12.55
N ARG A 76 5.05 -3.36 11.99
CA ARG A 76 3.66 -3.04 12.38
C ARG A 76 2.70 -4.23 12.24
N TRP A 77 3.00 -5.17 11.36
CA TRP A 77 2.15 -6.33 11.13
C TRP A 77 2.22 -7.39 12.23
N ASP A 78 3.16 -7.27 13.19
CA ASP A 78 3.23 -8.06 14.41
C ASP A 78 2.57 -7.37 15.62
N GLU A 79 2.11 -6.13 15.45
CA GLU A 79 1.52 -5.34 16.52
C GLU A 79 -0.01 -5.46 16.54
N ASP A 80 -0.62 -5.07 17.65
CA ASP A 80 -2.08 -4.96 17.75
C ASP A 80 -2.56 -3.65 17.10
N LEU A 81 -2.63 -3.65 15.77
CA LEU A 81 -3.07 -2.50 14.99
C LEU A 81 -4.53 -2.16 15.28
N LEU A 82 -4.85 -0.86 15.33
CA LEU A 82 -6.21 -0.35 15.37
C LEU A 82 -7.09 -0.92 14.25
N LEU A 83 -6.47 -1.24 13.11
CA LEU A 83 -7.08 -1.95 11.99
C LEU A 83 -7.80 -3.22 12.42
N PHE A 84 -7.24 -4.01 13.34
CA PHE A 84 -7.75 -5.32 13.75
C PHE A 84 -8.71 -5.27 14.97
N GLN A 85 -8.83 -4.12 15.62
CA GLN A 85 -9.69 -3.96 16.80
C GLN A 85 -11.18 -3.95 16.49
N ASN A 86 -11.55 -3.80 15.21
CA ASN A 86 -12.92 -3.81 14.77
C ASN A 86 -13.06 -4.72 13.54
N GLU A 87 -14.03 -5.64 13.56
CA GLU A 87 -14.28 -6.60 12.48
C GLU A 87 -14.43 -5.92 11.09
N ARG A 88 -15.12 -4.78 11.04
CA ARG A 88 -15.30 -4.03 9.80
C ARG A 88 -14.00 -3.46 9.27
N THR A 89 -13.16 -2.89 10.13
CA THR A 89 -11.86 -2.34 9.71
C THR A 89 -10.87 -3.45 9.39
N ALA A 90 -10.87 -4.55 10.14
CA ALA A 90 -10.08 -5.73 9.86
C ALA A 90 -10.36 -6.31 8.47
N THR A 91 -11.65 -6.31 8.06
CA THR A 91 -12.06 -6.82 6.75
C THR A 91 -11.81 -5.84 5.62
N TRP A 92 -12.04 -4.54 5.83
CA TRP A 92 -12.12 -3.55 4.76
C TRP A 92 -11.07 -2.44 4.82
N GLY A 93 -10.24 -2.42 5.84
CA GLY A 93 -9.21 -1.37 6.00
C GLY A 93 -7.92 -1.64 5.23
N TYR A 94 -7.69 -2.90 4.81
CA TYR A 94 -6.52 -3.31 4.01
C TYR A 94 -6.97 -4.07 2.77
N LEU A 95 -6.92 -3.43 1.61
CA LEU A 95 -7.49 -3.93 0.35
C LEU A 95 -6.52 -3.85 -0.83
N PRO A 96 -5.29 -4.36 -0.73
CA PRO A 96 -4.32 -4.29 -1.85
C PRO A 96 -4.78 -5.07 -3.08
N PHE A 97 -5.63 -6.08 -2.87
CA PHE A 97 -6.20 -6.96 -3.90
C PHE A 97 -7.72 -6.86 -3.99
N ASN A 98 -8.32 -5.78 -3.50
CA ASN A 98 -9.76 -5.66 -3.31
C ASN A 98 -10.34 -6.67 -2.31
N GLY A 99 -11.68 -6.71 -2.23
CA GLY A 99 -12.42 -7.61 -1.36
C GLY A 99 -13.80 -7.93 -1.91
N GLY A 100 -14.46 -8.92 -1.29
CA GLY A 100 -15.78 -9.37 -1.69
C GLY A 100 -15.81 -10.07 -3.05
N PRO A 101 -16.95 -10.06 -3.78
CA PRO A 101 -17.12 -10.77 -5.05
C PRO A 101 -16.19 -10.31 -6.18
N ARG A 102 -15.48 -9.20 -6.00
CA ARG A 102 -14.54 -8.64 -6.97
C ARG A 102 -13.11 -8.65 -6.46
N ALA A 103 -12.79 -9.49 -5.47
CA ALA A 103 -11.42 -9.72 -5.04
C ALA A 103 -10.55 -10.25 -6.20
N CYS A 104 -9.27 -9.93 -6.16
CA CYS A 104 -8.33 -10.39 -7.17
C CYS A 104 -8.19 -11.91 -7.13
N LEU A 105 -8.41 -12.58 -8.26
CA LEU A 105 -8.24 -14.02 -8.37
C LEU A 105 -6.78 -14.47 -8.29
N GLY A 106 -5.85 -13.58 -8.67
CA GLY A 106 -4.41 -13.86 -8.66
C GLY A 106 -3.69 -13.44 -7.38
N GLN A 107 -4.41 -13.13 -6.28
CA GLN A 107 -3.82 -12.62 -5.04
C GLN A 107 -2.71 -13.53 -4.51
N ASP A 108 -3.01 -14.81 -4.31
CA ASP A 108 -2.07 -15.79 -3.74
C ASP A 108 -0.89 -16.02 -4.68
N PHE A 109 -1.18 -16.13 -5.98
CA PHE A 109 -0.14 -16.30 -7.00
C PHE A 109 0.82 -15.10 -7.02
N GLY A 110 0.30 -13.88 -7.10
CA GLY A 110 1.11 -12.66 -7.15
C GLY A 110 1.95 -12.48 -5.88
N PHE A 111 1.39 -12.83 -4.72
CA PHE A 111 2.12 -12.74 -3.46
C PHE A 111 3.27 -13.76 -3.39
N VAL A 112 3.01 -15.00 -3.79
CA VAL A 112 4.02 -16.06 -3.84
C VAL A 112 5.11 -15.76 -4.88
N GLU A 113 4.74 -15.25 -6.05
CA GLU A 113 5.68 -14.85 -7.10
C GLU A 113 6.61 -13.73 -6.64
N ALA A 114 6.07 -12.71 -5.99
CA ALA A 114 6.85 -11.62 -5.42
C ALA A 114 7.83 -12.14 -4.34
N ALA A 115 7.34 -12.96 -3.41
CA ALA A 115 8.17 -13.56 -2.37
C ALA A 115 9.27 -14.44 -2.95
N TYR A 116 8.96 -15.30 -3.91
CA TYR A 116 9.92 -16.15 -4.60
C TYR A 116 11.02 -15.31 -5.28
N THR A 117 10.61 -14.30 -6.02
CA THR A 117 11.53 -13.42 -6.75
C THR A 117 12.53 -12.74 -5.81
N VAL A 118 12.04 -12.15 -4.71
CA VAL A 118 12.90 -11.50 -3.70
C VAL A 118 13.89 -12.50 -3.10
N VAL A 119 13.42 -13.68 -2.69
CA VAL A 119 14.29 -14.73 -2.12
C VAL A 119 15.36 -15.16 -3.11
N ARG A 120 14.99 -15.40 -4.38
CA ARG A 120 15.95 -15.83 -5.40
C ARG A 120 17.00 -14.76 -5.71
N ILE A 121 16.61 -13.49 -5.73
CA ILE A 121 17.56 -12.37 -5.90
C ILE A 121 18.54 -12.35 -4.73
N LEU A 122 18.05 -12.38 -3.49
CA LEU A 122 18.89 -12.31 -2.29
C LEU A 122 19.80 -13.54 -2.13
N GLN A 123 19.34 -14.74 -2.52
CA GLN A 123 20.18 -15.94 -2.53
C GLN A 123 21.33 -15.84 -3.53
N LYS A 124 21.11 -15.23 -4.68
CA LYS A 124 22.12 -15.09 -5.73
C LYS A 124 23.03 -13.89 -5.50
N TYR A 125 22.47 -12.82 -4.96
CA TYR A 125 23.12 -11.54 -4.76
C TYR A 125 22.87 -11.07 -3.32
N PRO A 126 23.72 -11.46 -2.36
CA PRO A 126 23.53 -11.10 -0.96
C PRO A 126 23.67 -9.59 -0.70
N ILE A 127 24.26 -8.86 -1.63
CA ILE A 127 24.39 -7.41 -1.56
C ILE A 127 23.52 -6.80 -2.65
N VAL A 128 22.42 -6.14 -2.24
CA VAL A 128 21.53 -5.35 -3.11
C VAL A 128 21.58 -3.91 -2.64
N LYS A 129 22.08 -3.01 -3.46
CA LYS A 129 22.13 -1.58 -3.16
C LYS A 129 21.31 -0.82 -4.19
N PRO A 130 20.50 0.16 -3.77
CA PRO A 130 19.85 1.05 -4.72
C PRO A 130 20.92 1.79 -5.51
N ASP A 131 20.78 1.84 -6.82
CA ASP A 131 21.63 2.65 -7.68
C ASP A 131 21.13 4.09 -7.58
N MET A 132 21.84 4.87 -6.78
CA MET A 132 21.52 6.29 -6.56
C MET A 132 21.63 7.01 -7.91
N TYR A 133 20.50 7.47 -8.41
CA TYR A 133 20.45 8.35 -9.57
C TYR A 133 21.41 9.54 -9.34
N LYS A 134 22.44 9.66 -10.18
CA LYS A 134 23.34 10.82 -10.18
C LYS A 134 22.68 12.09 -10.75
N GLY A 135 21.40 12.06 -11.01
CA GLY A 135 20.60 13.13 -11.54
C GLY A 135 19.78 13.80 -10.44
N ASP A 136 20.23 14.94 -10.00
CA ASP A 136 19.45 15.99 -9.34
C ASP A 136 18.83 15.69 -7.97
N ILE A 137 19.63 15.13 -7.06
CA ILE A 137 19.30 15.08 -5.63
C ILE A 137 20.15 16.07 -4.85
N GLN A 138 20.15 17.33 -5.27
CA GLN A 138 20.64 18.40 -4.40
C GLN A 138 19.61 18.61 -3.28
N GLY A 139 19.94 18.13 -2.09
CA GLY A 139 19.17 18.35 -0.86
C GLY A 139 18.44 17.15 -0.25
N ARG A 140 18.41 15.98 -0.87
CA ARG A 140 17.77 14.80 -0.28
C ARG A 140 18.74 14.06 0.65
N LYS A 141 18.48 14.12 1.95
CA LYS A 141 19.16 13.25 2.91
C LYS A 141 18.60 11.83 2.74
N TRP A 142 19.38 10.94 2.16
CA TRP A 142 19.17 9.51 2.33
C TRP A 142 19.43 9.17 3.79
N LEU A 143 18.40 8.83 4.53
CA LEU A 143 18.55 8.15 5.79
C LEU A 143 18.88 6.70 5.46
N GLY A 144 20.17 6.37 5.50
CA GLY A 144 20.65 5.00 5.31
C GLY A 144 19.93 4.07 6.28
N TRP A 145 19.71 2.82 5.86
CA TRP A 145 19.26 1.74 6.74
C TRP A 145 20.22 1.65 7.93
N SER A 146 19.78 2.10 9.08
CA SER A 146 20.45 1.90 10.36
C SER A 146 19.63 0.88 11.13
N SER A 147 20.22 -0.25 11.45
CA SER A 147 19.65 -1.31 12.27
C SER A 147 19.29 -0.89 13.71
N HIS A 148 19.42 0.40 14.03
CA HIS A 148 19.27 0.95 15.38
C HIS A 148 18.38 2.19 15.45
N GLN A 149 17.60 2.50 14.41
CA GLN A 149 16.63 3.60 14.51
C GLN A 149 15.23 3.04 14.75
N PRO A 150 14.61 3.33 15.91
CA PRO A 150 13.20 3.00 16.19
C PRO A 150 12.22 3.90 15.42
N GLU A 151 12.73 4.88 14.70
CA GLU A 151 11.93 5.78 13.88
C GLU A 151 11.90 5.22 12.46
N GLY A 152 10.70 4.82 12.01
CA GLY A 152 10.49 4.27 10.68
C GLY A 152 11.08 5.17 9.59
N ILE A 153 11.50 4.58 8.49
CA ILE A 153 12.00 5.32 7.33
C ILE A 153 10.84 6.16 6.80
N GLU A 154 10.95 7.47 6.91
CA GLU A 154 10.06 8.38 6.23
C GLU A 154 10.27 8.16 4.72
N MET A 155 9.31 7.50 4.11
CA MET A 155 9.32 7.32 2.66
C MET A 155 9.09 8.69 2.05
N VAL A 156 10.17 9.30 1.57
CA VAL A 156 10.11 10.58 0.88
C VAL A 156 9.15 10.44 -0.29
N THR A 157 8.02 11.11 -0.22
CA THR A 157 6.92 11.05 -1.18
C THR A 157 7.26 11.66 -2.55
N GLU A 158 8.51 11.97 -2.79
CA GLU A 158 9.00 12.62 -4.00
C GLU A 158 9.47 11.67 -5.10
N GLU A 159 9.39 10.35 -4.89
CA GLU A 159 9.57 9.42 -5.99
C GLU A 159 8.47 9.65 -7.01
N ARG A 160 8.85 9.97 -8.24
CA ARG A 160 7.92 10.18 -9.34
C ARG A 160 7.14 8.89 -9.58
N GLN A 161 5.91 8.86 -9.10
CA GLN A 161 5.00 7.77 -9.37
C GLN A 161 4.29 8.04 -10.69
N LYS A 162 4.25 7.03 -11.53
CA LYS A 162 3.48 7.05 -12.79
C LYS A 162 2.27 6.15 -12.63
N MET A 163 1.10 6.72 -12.84
CA MET A 163 -0.15 5.97 -12.87
C MET A 163 -0.60 5.80 -14.31
N THR A 164 -0.72 4.54 -14.72
CA THR A 164 -1.43 4.15 -15.94
C THR A 164 -2.68 3.39 -15.52
N ILE A 165 -2.73 2.07 -15.73
CA ILE A 165 -3.74 1.20 -15.11
C ILE A 165 -3.33 0.85 -13.69
N VAL A 166 -2.02 0.76 -13.44
CA VAL A 166 -1.42 0.47 -12.14
C VAL A 166 -0.43 1.57 -11.72
N LEU A 167 -0.22 1.70 -10.42
CA LEU A 167 0.81 2.57 -9.85
C LEU A 167 2.17 1.91 -10.04
N SER A 168 3.13 2.64 -10.58
CA SER A 168 4.51 2.19 -10.76
C SER A 168 5.49 3.33 -10.50
N LEU A 169 6.76 2.99 -10.27
CA LEU A 169 7.83 3.99 -10.22
C LEU A 169 8.00 4.61 -11.62
N GLY A 170 7.99 5.94 -11.71
CA GLY A 170 8.06 6.67 -12.96
C GLY A 170 9.35 6.42 -13.73
N ASP A 171 10.47 6.31 -12.99
CA ASP A 171 11.83 6.15 -13.53
C ASP A 171 12.36 4.70 -13.38
N GLY A 172 11.50 3.78 -12.93
CA GLY A 172 11.87 2.40 -12.62
C GLY A 172 12.64 2.27 -11.30
N CYS A 173 13.12 1.06 -11.03
CA CYS A 173 13.97 0.77 -9.88
C CYS A 173 15.33 0.25 -10.38
N ARG A 174 16.39 1.00 -10.12
CA ARG A 174 17.76 0.60 -10.46
C ARG A 174 18.48 0.14 -9.21
N VAL A 175 19.11 -1.02 -9.28
CA VAL A 175 19.88 -1.59 -8.17
C VAL A 175 21.21 -2.11 -8.66
N THR A 176 22.25 -1.97 -7.83
CA THR A 176 23.54 -2.62 -8.02
C THR A 176 23.53 -3.93 -7.24
N LEU A 177 23.87 -5.02 -7.91
CA LEU A 177 23.92 -6.37 -7.36
C LEU A 177 25.38 -6.76 -7.13
N GLY A 178 25.73 -7.13 -5.88
CA GLY A 178 27.06 -7.63 -5.49
C GLY A 178 27.01 -9.10 -5.09
N ARG A 179 28.10 -9.82 -5.34
CA ARG A 179 28.35 -11.18 -4.86
C ARG A 179 29.18 -11.16 -3.60
#